data_b4c54dfb68e3f40c0c345a5dfd72a01a
#
_entry.id   b4c54dfb68e3f40c0c345a5dfd72a01a
#
_cell.length_a   1.000
_cell.length_b   1.000
_cell.length_c   1.000
_cell.angle_alpha   90.00
_cell.angle_beta   90.00
_cell.angle_gamma   90.00
#
_symmetry.space_group_name_H-M   'P 1'
#
loop_
_entity.id
_entity.type
_entity.pdbx_description
1 polymer ?
#
loop_
_entity_poly.entity_id
_entity_poly.type
_entity_poly.pdbx_seq_one_letter_code
_entity_poly.pdbx_strand_id
1 'polypeptide(L)'
;MSEPVVSPPPSPEHRATPGRGRWLAVGAVAVAVIAFVALTVGGIGENLVYYWGPKELRAAGDKAVGATIRLGGMVAEESVVFGDGASGVEFDVTDFQETIHVKSSGVPPQMFREGIGVVVEGTMTSAGHFECNRLMVSHGNEYSAPEDPGHADVERLMKSTEGLDGDEPAESQ
;
A
#
# COMPACT_ATOMS: atom_id res chain seq x y z
N MET A 1 53.71 75.94 16.50
CA MET A 1 53.94 75.13 15.29
C MET A 1 52.91 74.00 15.34
N SER A 2 51.81 74.16 14.60
CA SER A 2 50.73 73.22 14.61
C SER A 2 50.82 72.42 13.27
N GLU A 3 51.06 71.11 13.35
CA GLU A 3 51.09 70.23 12.19
C GLU A 3 49.67 70.06 11.58
N PRO A 4 49.57 70.08 10.27
CA PRO A 4 48.28 69.82 9.62
C PRO A 4 47.88 68.36 9.74
N VAL A 5 46.68 68.06 10.25
CA VAL A 5 46.06 66.76 10.28
C VAL A 5 45.65 66.38 8.82
N VAL A 6 46.39 65.47 8.26
CA VAL A 6 46.06 64.92 6.94
C VAL A 6 45.00 63.81 7.13
N SER A 7 43.79 64.06 6.69
CA SER A 7 42.71 63.00 6.65
C SER A 7 43.07 61.88 5.70
N PRO A 8 42.87 60.59 6.08
CA PRO A 8 43.14 59.47 5.18
C PRO A 8 42.18 59.52 3.99
N PRO A 9 42.61 59.02 2.80
CA PRO A 9 41.77 58.98 1.61
C PRO A 9 40.58 58.01 1.80
N PRO A 10 39.43 58.31 1.21
CA PRO A 10 38.26 57.44 1.29
C PRO A 10 38.56 56.09 0.68
N SER A 11 38.17 55.05 1.39
CA SER A 11 38.29 53.66 0.95
C SER A 11 37.52 53.45 -0.38
N PRO A 12 38.05 52.67 -1.34
CA PRO A 12 37.34 52.39 -2.57
C PRO A 12 36.04 51.65 -2.32
N GLU A 13 34.92 52.30 -2.55
CA GLU A 13 33.62 51.65 -2.57
C GLU A 13 33.58 50.58 -3.67
N HIS A 14 33.49 49.34 -3.26
CA HIS A 14 33.24 48.24 -4.17
C HIS A 14 31.84 48.41 -4.80
N ARG A 15 31.76 49.11 -5.92
CA ARG A 15 30.56 49.08 -6.76
C ARG A 15 30.35 47.69 -7.30
N ALA A 16 29.54 46.90 -6.59
CA ALA A 16 28.99 45.66 -7.07
C ALA A 16 28.20 45.94 -8.37
N THR A 17 28.70 45.44 -9.49
CA THR A 17 28.01 45.52 -10.79
C THR A 17 26.77 44.64 -10.74
N PRO A 18 25.54 45.17 -10.74
CA PRO A 18 24.32 44.40 -10.42
C PRO A 18 23.69 43.73 -11.63
N GLY A 19 24.43 43.41 -12.65
CA GLY A 19 23.82 42.89 -13.89
C GLY A 19 23.89 41.39 -14.08
N ARG A 20 25.07 40.81 -13.96
CA ARG A 20 25.29 39.39 -14.34
C ARG A 20 24.86 38.39 -13.26
N GLY A 21 25.07 38.70 -11.97
CA GLY A 21 24.70 37.79 -10.89
C GLY A 21 23.18 37.55 -10.78
N ARG A 22 22.37 38.57 -11.08
CA ARG A 22 20.89 38.44 -11.06
C ARG A 22 20.38 37.52 -12.18
N TRP A 23 20.96 37.61 -13.37
CA TRP A 23 20.59 36.73 -14.49
C TRP A 23 21.05 35.30 -14.27
N LEU A 24 22.20 35.08 -13.64
CA LEU A 24 22.66 33.75 -13.25
C LEU A 24 21.77 33.16 -12.17
N ALA A 25 21.34 33.95 -11.17
CA ALA A 25 20.41 33.50 -10.15
C ALA A 25 19.04 33.13 -10.74
N VAL A 26 18.49 33.94 -11.65
CA VAL A 26 17.23 33.63 -12.35
C VAL A 26 17.37 32.36 -13.19
N GLY A 27 18.50 32.20 -13.90
CA GLY A 27 18.78 30.99 -14.68
C GLY A 27 18.86 29.74 -13.80
N ALA A 28 19.53 29.82 -12.66
CA ALA A 28 19.63 28.70 -11.71
C ALA A 28 18.26 28.30 -11.15
N VAL A 29 17.42 29.30 -10.79
CA VAL A 29 16.05 29.04 -10.32
C VAL A 29 15.19 28.41 -11.41
N ALA A 30 15.30 28.90 -12.65
CA ALA A 30 14.55 28.32 -13.78
C ALA A 30 14.94 26.84 -14.03
N VAL A 31 16.23 26.53 -14.01
CA VAL A 31 16.71 25.14 -14.14
C VAL A 31 16.23 24.27 -12.98
N ALA A 32 16.26 24.77 -11.76
CA ALA A 32 15.75 24.04 -10.57
C ALA A 32 14.25 23.76 -10.68
N VAL A 33 13.46 24.74 -11.12
CA VAL A 33 12.01 24.56 -11.34
C VAL A 33 11.73 23.54 -12.45
N ILE A 34 12.44 23.63 -13.57
CA ILE A 34 12.28 22.66 -14.68
C ILE A 34 12.66 21.25 -14.20
N ALA A 35 13.77 21.08 -13.49
CA ALA A 35 14.18 19.80 -12.93
C ALA A 35 13.16 19.25 -11.92
N PHE A 36 12.62 20.11 -11.06
CA PHE A 36 11.58 19.74 -10.09
C PHE A 36 10.30 19.28 -10.80
N VAL A 37 9.83 20.04 -11.82
CA VAL A 37 8.66 19.66 -12.60
C VAL A 37 8.90 18.33 -13.34
N ALA A 38 10.08 18.15 -13.96
CA ALA A 38 10.41 16.92 -14.65
C ALA A 38 10.44 15.71 -13.71
N LEU A 39 10.98 15.85 -12.50
CA LEU A 39 10.98 14.81 -11.46
C LEU A 39 9.57 14.52 -10.95
N THR A 40 8.73 15.56 -10.81
CA THR A 40 7.37 15.39 -10.28
C THR A 40 6.45 14.75 -11.31
N VAL A 41 6.58 15.11 -12.58
CA VAL A 41 5.73 14.56 -13.65
C VAL A 41 6.23 13.19 -14.13
N GLY A 42 7.55 12.98 -14.17
CA GLY A 42 8.14 11.73 -14.66
C GLY A 42 8.31 10.63 -13.59
N GLY A 43 8.40 10.99 -12.30
CA GLY A 43 8.77 10.04 -11.24
C GLY A 43 7.62 9.46 -10.41
N ILE A 44 6.47 10.07 -10.40
CA ILE A 44 5.37 9.67 -9.50
C ILE A 44 4.40 8.67 -10.17
N GLY A 45 4.31 8.70 -11.50
CA GLY A 45 3.33 7.88 -12.24
C GLY A 45 3.65 6.39 -12.33
N GLU A 46 4.92 6.00 -12.36
CA GLU A 46 5.33 4.61 -12.64
C GLU A 46 5.48 3.73 -11.40
N ASN A 47 5.49 4.30 -10.19
CA ASN A 47 5.69 3.55 -8.95
C ASN A 47 4.45 3.46 -8.05
N LEU A 48 3.31 4.02 -8.46
CA LEU A 48 2.05 3.87 -7.73
C LEU A 48 1.39 2.56 -8.15
N VAL A 49 1.63 1.52 -7.38
CA VAL A 49 0.87 0.28 -7.51
C VAL A 49 -0.47 0.47 -6.81
N TYR A 50 -1.52 0.62 -7.60
CA TYR A 50 -2.88 0.77 -7.08
C TYR A 50 -3.37 -0.57 -6.54
N TYR A 51 -3.90 -0.55 -5.31
CA TYR A 51 -4.56 -1.71 -4.73
C TYR A 51 -6.08 -1.59 -4.97
N TRP A 52 -6.62 -2.48 -5.78
CA TRP A 52 -8.04 -2.47 -6.15
C TRP A 52 -8.69 -3.83 -5.90
N GLY A 53 -9.98 -3.78 -5.56
CA GLY A 53 -10.85 -4.96 -5.63
C GLY A 53 -11.42 -5.17 -7.04
N PRO A 54 -12.05 -6.32 -7.31
CA PRO A 54 -12.71 -6.61 -8.58
C PRO A 54 -13.70 -5.55 -9.02
N LYS A 55 -14.55 -5.06 -8.13
CA LYS A 55 -15.52 -4.00 -8.39
C LYS A 55 -14.86 -2.69 -8.81
N GLU A 56 -13.82 -2.28 -8.09
CA GLU A 56 -13.08 -1.04 -8.38
C GLU A 56 -12.37 -1.12 -9.73
N LEU A 57 -11.76 -2.26 -10.02
CA LEU A 57 -11.10 -2.52 -11.30
C LEU A 57 -12.09 -2.47 -12.46
N ARG A 58 -13.26 -3.06 -12.29
CA ARG A 58 -14.34 -3.02 -13.28
C ARG A 58 -14.88 -1.60 -13.47
N ALA A 59 -15.04 -0.83 -12.41
CA ALA A 59 -15.48 0.56 -12.47
C ALA A 59 -14.47 1.49 -13.14
N ALA A 60 -13.16 1.20 -13.04
CA ALA A 60 -12.10 1.97 -13.68
C ALA A 60 -12.09 1.80 -15.22
N GLY A 61 -12.55 0.65 -15.73
CA GLY A 61 -12.69 0.40 -17.17
C GLY A 61 -11.38 0.59 -17.93
N ASP A 62 -11.44 1.35 -19.03
CA ASP A 62 -10.28 1.60 -19.91
C ASP A 62 -9.08 2.26 -19.21
N LYS A 63 -9.30 2.95 -18.09
CA LYS A 63 -8.20 3.57 -17.31
C LYS A 63 -7.31 2.55 -16.62
N ALA A 64 -7.80 1.34 -16.41
CA ALA A 64 -7.06 0.25 -15.81
C ALA A 64 -6.18 -0.50 -16.82
N VAL A 65 -6.47 -0.37 -18.11
CA VAL A 65 -5.75 -1.09 -19.17
C VAL A 65 -4.30 -0.62 -19.23
N GLY A 66 -3.36 -1.56 -19.10
CA GLY A 66 -1.92 -1.31 -19.13
C GLY A 66 -1.33 -0.72 -17.85
N ALA A 67 -2.15 -0.36 -16.84
CA ALA A 67 -1.64 0.07 -15.55
C ALA A 67 -1.21 -1.13 -14.70
N THR A 68 -0.11 -0.99 -13.94
CA THR A 68 0.29 -2.01 -12.96
C THR A 68 -0.58 -1.90 -11.73
N ILE A 69 -1.32 -2.96 -11.42
CA ILE A 69 -2.35 -3.00 -10.39
C ILE A 69 -2.10 -4.19 -9.47
N ARG A 70 -2.40 -4.01 -8.19
CA ARG A 70 -2.57 -5.11 -7.24
C ARG A 70 -4.06 -5.36 -7.06
N LEU A 71 -4.53 -6.45 -7.66
CA LEU A 71 -5.90 -6.90 -7.52
C LEU A 71 -6.00 -7.83 -6.31
N GLY A 72 -6.76 -7.42 -5.30
CA GLY A 72 -7.05 -8.22 -4.12
C GLY A 72 -8.46 -8.77 -4.16
N GLY A 73 -8.64 -10.01 -3.74
CA GLY A 73 -9.94 -10.66 -3.67
C GLY A 73 -9.82 -12.10 -3.22
N MET A 74 -10.87 -12.85 -3.42
CA MET A 74 -10.94 -14.28 -3.11
C MET A 74 -10.95 -15.09 -4.41
N VAL A 75 -10.27 -16.22 -4.44
CA VAL A 75 -10.36 -17.16 -5.56
C VAL A 75 -11.76 -17.77 -5.58
N ALA A 76 -12.48 -17.62 -6.69
CA ALA A 76 -13.81 -18.18 -6.83
C ALA A 76 -13.76 -19.71 -6.86
N GLU A 77 -14.80 -20.35 -6.33
CA GLU A 77 -14.94 -21.81 -6.37
C GLU A 77 -15.14 -22.29 -7.81
N GLU A 78 -14.65 -23.47 -8.12
CA GLU A 78 -14.74 -24.13 -9.43
C GLU A 78 -14.16 -23.30 -10.60
N SER A 79 -13.25 -22.34 -10.30
CA SER A 79 -12.67 -21.47 -11.32
C SER A 79 -11.22 -21.77 -11.68
N VAL A 80 -10.55 -22.62 -10.90
CA VAL A 80 -9.11 -22.87 -11.05
C VAL A 80 -8.85 -23.89 -12.16
N VAL A 81 -8.15 -23.46 -13.20
CA VAL A 81 -7.70 -24.30 -14.30
C VAL A 81 -6.19 -24.26 -14.41
N PHE A 82 -5.55 -25.40 -14.23
CA PHE A 82 -4.10 -25.51 -14.42
C PHE A 82 -3.78 -25.75 -15.89
N GLY A 83 -2.82 -24.99 -16.42
CA GLY A 83 -2.32 -25.18 -17.77
C GLY A 83 -1.53 -26.49 -17.94
N ASP A 84 -1.38 -26.93 -19.18
CA ASP A 84 -0.60 -28.11 -19.52
C ASP A 84 0.89 -27.90 -19.13
N GLY A 85 1.39 -28.78 -18.24
CA GLY A 85 2.82 -28.84 -17.92
C GLY A 85 3.30 -27.93 -16.79
N ALA A 86 2.60 -27.84 -15.67
CA ALA A 86 3.04 -27.17 -14.43
C ALA A 86 3.38 -25.67 -14.54
N SER A 87 3.16 -25.05 -15.67
CA SER A 87 3.39 -23.62 -15.90
C SER A 87 2.07 -22.94 -16.26
N GLY A 88 1.63 -22.07 -15.35
CA GLY A 88 0.43 -21.28 -15.55
C GLY A 88 -0.81 -21.84 -14.85
N VAL A 89 -1.60 -20.89 -14.35
CA VAL A 89 -2.91 -21.14 -13.75
C VAL A 89 -3.85 -20.02 -14.16
N GLU A 90 -5.05 -20.40 -14.57
CA GLU A 90 -6.15 -19.47 -14.82
C GLU A 90 -7.17 -19.63 -13.70
N PHE A 91 -7.70 -18.55 -13.19
CA PHE A 91 -8.68 -18.54 -12.12
C PHE A 91 -9.43 -17.21 -12.07
N ASP A 92 -10.52 -17.20 -11.36
CA ASP A 92 -11.33 -16.01 -11.17
C ASP A 92 -11.12 -15.43 -9.78
N VAL A 93 -10.93 -14.10 -9.70
CA VAL A 93 -10.86 -13.35 -8.45
C VAL A 93 -12.15 -12.58 -8.24
N THR A 94 -12.79 -12.77 -7.11
CA THR A 94 -14.08 -12.17 -6.77
C THR A 94 -14.04 -11.41 -5.44
N ASP A 95 -14.89 -10.38 -5.33
CA ASP A 95 -15.27 -9.69 -4.10
C ASP A 95 -16.73 -9.94 -3.72
N PHE A 96 -17.33 -11.01 -4.26
CA PHE A 96 -18.75 -11.39 -4.18
C PHE A 96 -19.71 -10.44 -4.91
N GLN A 97 -19.25 -9.32 -5.46
CA GLN A 97 -20.03 -8.39 -6.27
C GLN A 97 -19.62 -8.49 -7.74
N GLU A 98 -18.32 -8.52 -7.98
CA GLU A 98 -17.75 -8.60 -9.32
C GLU A 98 -16.68 -9.69 -9.36
N THR A 99 -16.39 -10.15 -10.58
CA THR A 99 -15.41 -11.20 -10.83
C THR A 99 -14.50 -10.80 -11.98
N ILE A 100 -13.20 -11.02 -11.79
CA ILE A 100 -12.15 -10.73 -12.79
C ILE A 100 -11.42 -12.02 -13.11
N HIS A 101 -11.38 -12.36 -14.38
CA HIS A 101 -10.61 -13.50 -14.88
C HIS A 101 -9.12 -13.19 -14.88
N VAL A 102 -8.32 -14.03 -14.25
CA VAL A 102 -6.87 -13.88 -14.07
C VAL A 102 -6.13 -15.01 -14.75
N LYS A 103 -5.11 -14.65 -15.53
CA LYS A 103 -4.17 -15.57 -16.15
C LYS A 103 -2.79 -15.36 -15.55
N SER A 104 -2.24 -16.37 -14.90
CA SER A 104 -0.90 -16.36 -14.34
C SER A 104 -0.01 -17.33 -15.10
N SER A 105 1.14 -16.84 -15.54
CA SER A 105 2.15 -17.69 -16.21
C SER A 105 3.10 -18.38 -15.22
N GLY A 106 3.06 -17.99 -13.93
CA GLY A 106 3.91 -18.52 -12.89
C GLY A 106 3.34 -19.78 -12.22
N VAL A 107 4.22 -20.49 -11.51
CA VAL A 107 3.81 -21.61 -10.64
C VAL A 107 3.08 -21.04 -9.43
N PRO A 108 1.84 -21.46 -9.15
CA PRO A 108 1.11 -20.97 -7.99
C PRO A 108 1.80 -21.39 -6.67
N PRO A 109 1.68 -20.57 -5.61
CA PRO A 109 2.17 -20.95 -4.28
C PRO A 109 1.52 -22.24 -3.76
N GLN A 110 2.23 -22.97 -2.89
CA GLN A 110 1.73 -24.25 -2.35
C GLN A 110 0.38 -24.16 -1.62
N MET A 111 0.06 -22.98 -1.07
CA MET A 111 -1.21 -22.75 -0.37
C MET A 111 -2.32 -22.23 -1.27
N PHE A 112 -2.07 -22.07 -2.57
CA PHE A 112 -3.07 -21.61 -3.54
C PHE A 112 -4.18 -22.66 -3.71
N ARG A 113 -5.40 -22.21 -3.49
CA ARG A 113 -6.62 -23.02 -3.64
C ARG A 113 -7.84 -22.14 -3.81
N GLU A 114 -8.92 -22.72 -4.20
CA GLU A 114 -10.23 -22.07 -4.22
C GLU A 114 -10.66 -21.61 -2.81
N GLY A 115 -11.41 -20.52 -2.74
CA GLY A 115 -11.89 -19.95 -1.48
C GLY A 115 -10.83 -19.25 -0.64
N ILE A 116 -9.59 -19.09 -1.15
CA ILE A 116 -8.54 -18.37 -0.41
C ILE A 116 -8.41 -16.94 -0.89
N GLY A 117 -8.04 -16.04 0.03
CA GLY A 117 -7.68 -14.67 -0.30
C GLY A 117 -6.38 -14.59 -1.09
N VAL A 118 -6.37 -13.81 -2.15
CA VAL A 118 -5.18 -13.60 -2.99
C VAL A 118 -4.97 -12.13 -3.28
N VAL A 119 -3.72 -11.78 -3.52
CA VAL A 119 -3.31 -10.52 -4.11
C VAL A 119 -2.50 -10.84 -5.35
N VAL A 120 -2.98 -10.41 -6.50
CA VAL A 120 -2.30 -10.59 -7.78
C VAL A 120 -1.78 -9.25 -8.30
N GLU A 121 -0.52 -9.21 -8.67
CA GLU A 121 0.11 -8.05 -9.27
C GLU A 121 0.27 -8.27 -10.76
N GLY A 122 -0.21 -7.33 -11.56
CA GLY A 122 -0.21 -7.46 -12.99
C GLY A 122 -0.91 -6.30 -13.69
N THR A 123 -1.39 -6.56 -14.90
CA THR A 123 -2.03 -5.55 -15.74
C THR A 123 -3.35 -6.05 -16.32
N MET A 124 -4.33 -5.16 -16.43
CA MET A 124 -5.58 -5.44 -17.13
C MET A 124 -5.34 -5.32 -18.63
N THR A 125 -5.75 -6.35 -19.38
CA THR A 125 -5.65 -6.34 -20.84
C THR A 125 -6.89 -5.73 -21.48
N SER A 126 -6.73 -5.25 -22.71
CA SER A 126 -7.87 -4.79 -23.53
C SER A 126 -8.87 -5.91 -23.89
N ALA A 127 -8.44 -7.16 -23.75
CA ALA A 127 -9.30 -8.34 -23.96
C ALA A 127 -10.20 -8.66 -22.74
N GLY A 128 -10.07 -7.90 -21.63
CA GLY A 128 -10.94 -8.01 -20.46
C GLY A 128 -10.50 -9.06 -19.44
N HIS A 129 -9.27 -9.60 -19.55
CA HIS A 129 -8.67 -10.46 -18.53
C HIS A 129 -7.46 -9.79 -17.88
N PHE A 130 -7.10 -10.23 -16.68
CA PHE A 130 -5.96 -9.74 -15.92
C PHE A 130 -4.74 -10.64 -16.11
N GLU A 131 -3.66 -10.09 -16.65
CA GLU A 131 -2.37 -10.80 -16.76
C GLU A 131 -1.59 -10.64 -15.47
N CYS A 132 -1.40 -11.75 -14.74
CA CYS A 132 -0.73 -11.80 -13.46
C CYS A 132 0.75 -12.13 -13.61
N ASN A 133 1.61 -11.22 -13.15
CA ASN A 133 3.05 -11.40 -13.08
C ASN A 133 3.50 -11.98 -11.74
N ARG A 134 2.75 -11.71 -10.67
CA ARG A 134 3.03 -12.19 -9.33
C ARG A 134 1.74 -12.55 -8.60
N LEU A 135 1.67 -13.77 -8.13
CA LEU A 135 0.56 -14.29 -7.34
C LEU A 135 1.02 -14.44 -5.88
N MET A 136 0.30 -13.80 -4.97
CA MET A 136 0.53 -13.85 -3.53
C MET A 136 -0.75 -14.35 -2.86
N VAL A 137 -0.63 -15.33 -1.96
CA VAL A 137 -1.72 -15.74 -1.11
C VAL A 137 -1.80 -14.78 0.06
N SER A 138 -2.94 -14.14 0.24
CA SER A 138 -3.22 -13.34 1.41
C SER A 138 -3.69 -14.30 2.51
N HIS A 139 -2.88 -14.46 3.54
CA HIS A 139 -3.39 -15.01 4.79
C HIS A 139 -4.29 -13.91 5.36
N GLY A 140 -5.59 -14.06 5.19
CA GLY A 140 -6.53 -13.26 5.95
C GLY A 140 -6.10 -13.39 7.41
N ASN A 141 -5.77 -12.27 8.04
CA ASN A 141 -5.68 -12.17 9.49
C ASN A 141 -7.10 -12.25 10.09
N GLU A 142 -7.90 -13.19 9.64
CA GLU A 142 -8.94 -13.74 10.43
C GLU A 142 -8.27 -14.75 11.39
N TYR A 143 -7.41 -14.20 12.23
CA TYR A 143 -7.20 -14.77 13.53
C TYR A 143 -8.53 -14.56 14.28
N SER A 144 -9.52 -15.36 13.96
CA SER A 144 -10.51 -15.78 14.92
C SER A 144 -9.67 -16.45 15.99
N ALA A 145 -9.37 -15.69 17.05
CA ALA A 145 -8.90 -16.30 18.28
C ALA A 145 -9.84 -17.50 18.47
N PRO A 146 -9.35 -18.73 18.62
CA PRO A 146 -10.22 -19.83 18.97
C PRO A 146 -11.08 -19.28 20.09
N GLU A 147 -12.41 -19.32 19.95
CA GLU A 147 -13.30 -19.01 21.07
C GLU A 147 -12.77 -19.89 22.16
N ASP A 148 -12.02 -19.26 23.06
CA ASP A 148 -11.31 -19.95 24.12
C ASP A 148 -12.41 -20.58 24.97
N PRO A 149 -12.60 -21.91 24.96
CA PRO A 149 -13.60 -22.52 25.81
C PRO A 149 -13.35 -22.19 27.29
N GLY A 150 -12.14 -21.68 27.61
CA GLY A 150 -11.79 -21.18 28.93
C GLY A 150 -12.51 -19.89 29.34
N HIS A 151 -12.97 -19.03 28.41
CA HIS A 151 -13.71 -17.81 28.79
C HIS A 151 -15.11 -18.14 29.33
N ALA A 152 -15.76 -19.15 28.73
CA ALA A 152 -17.05 -19.64 29.25
C ALA A 152 -16.90 -20.36 30.57
N ASP A 153 -15.76 -21.03 30.82
CA ASP A 153 -15.46 -21.70 32.09
C ASP A 153 -15.06 -20.72 33.19
N VAL A 154 -14.34 -19.63 32.85
CA VAL A 154 -13.99 -18.59 33.84
C VAL A 154 -15.23 -17.86 34.33
N GLU A 155 -16.19 -17.56 33.46
CA GLU A 155 -17.44 -16.92 33.84
C GLU A 155 -18.34 -17.84 34.66
N ARG A 156 -18.34 -19.15 34.38
CA ARG A 156 -18.99 -20.16 35.20
C ARG A 156 -18.32 -20.34 36.58
N LEU A 157 -16.99 -20.30 36.62
CA LEU A 157 -16.23 -20.39 37.88
C LEU A 157 -16.44 -19.14 38.74
N MET A 158 -16.47 -17.95 38.17
CA MET A 158 -16.79 -16.70 38.86
C MET A 158 -18.21 -16.75 39.45
N LYS A 159 -19.20 -17.24 38.70
CA LYS A 159 -20.57 -17.40 39.18
C LYS A 159 -20.74 -18.46 40.26
N SER A 160 -19.88 -19.48 40.27
CA SER A 160 -19.91 -20.52 41.31
C SER A 160 -19.23 -20.10 42.62
N THR A 161 -18.31 -19.13 42.59
CA THR A 161 -17.66 -18.57 43.78
C THR A 161 -18.48 -17.46 44.44
N GLU A 162 -19.36 -16.77 43.68
CA GLU A 162 -20.22 -15.72 44.24
C GLU A 162 -21.33 -16.24 45.18
N GLY A 163 -21.53 -17.55 45.21
CA GLY A 163 -22.47 -18.23 46.11
C GLY A 163 -21.88 -18.77 47.41
N LEU A 164 -20.57 -18.62 47.64
CA LEU A 164 -19.88 -19.22 48.80
C LEU A 164 -19.58 -18.24 49.95
N ASP A 165 -19.88 -16.96 49.80
CA ASP A 165 -19.65 -15.92 50.80
C ASP A 165 -20.83 -15.72 51.79
N GLY A 166 -21.75 -16.69 51.89
CA GLY A 166 -22.98 -16.57 52.66
C GLY A 166 -23.17 -17.53 53.82
N ASP A 167 -22.17 -18.29 54.29
CA ASP A 167 -22.34 -19.17 55.42
C ASP A 167 -21.30 -18.87 56.51
N GLU A 168 -21.59 -17.83 57.29
CA GLU A 168 -20.92 -17.55 58.57
C GLU A 168 -21.52 -18.47 59.65
N PRO A 169 -20.71 -19.27 60.31
CA PRO A 169 -21.25 -20.14 61.36
C PRO A 169 -21.65 -19.30 62.58
N ALA A 170 -22.94 -19.33 62.93
CA ALA A 170 -23.47 -18.79 64.13
C ALA A 170 -22.80 -19.50 65.37
N GLU A 171 -22.06 -18.71 66.13
CA GLU A 171 -21.52 -19.10 67.42
C GLU A 171 -22.69 -19.47 68.38
N SER A 172 -22.65 -20.71 68.86
CA SER A 172 -23.48 -21.20 69.98
C SER A 172 -22.87 -20.78 71.29
N GLN A 173 -23.62 -20.05 72.07
CA GLN A 173 -23.48 -20.04 73.55
C GLN A 173 -24.40 -21.10 74.18
#